data_a11eabf3a5b911561074cb08fb924c18
#
_entry.id   a11eabf3a5b911561074cb08fb924c18
#
_cell.length_a   1.000
_cell.length_b   1.000
_cell.length_c   1.000
_cell.angle_alpha   90.00
_cell.angle_beta   90.00
_cell.angle_gamma   90.00
#
_symmetry.space_group_name_H-M   'P 1'
#
loop_
_entity.id
_entity.type
_entity.pdbx_description
1 polymer ?
#
loop_
_entity_poly.entity_id
_entity_poly.type
_entity_poly.pdbx_seq_one_letter_code
_entity_poly.pdbx_strand_id
1 'polypeptide(L)'
;IKSAYKFFFKNKKQLNILSPKSIEFNIGRYKPNIILHLAGLSRPMSVHDTDINKSIDLNIIGTSNLVKSCNRNKIKIIFFSTSYVYPGKKGNYKENDPVMPWNNYGWSKLGAESVVQMYKNSLIVRACMTEKPFIHKFAYSNVKSNFIFHDNIAKIFLKIINKKGIINIGGKSQSIYKFAKKYNKKIKKKVSKGEFPKKMDMNLNKLKKIIK
;
A
#
# COMPACT_ATOMS: atom_id res chain seq x y z
N ILE A 1 -17.75 1.65 -18.90
CA ILE A 1 -16.69 0.79 -19.47
C ILE A 1 -16.87 -0.56 -18.80
N LYS A 2 -17.41 -1.56 -19.56
CA LYS A 2 -17.40 -2.95 -19.09
C LYS A 2 -15.94 -3.33 -18.87
N SER A 3 -15.56 -3.62 -17.62
CA SER A 3 -14.19 -4.05 -17.27
C SER A 3 -13.91 -5.36 -18.00
N ALA A 4 -12.77 -5.43 -18.70
CA ALA A 4 -12.25 -6.69 -19.28
C ALA A 4 -11.86 -7.72 -18.20
N TYR A 5 -12.00 -7.38 -16.92
CA TYR A 5 -11.61 -8.20 -15.79
C TYR A 5 -12.83 -8.62 -14.97
N LYS A 6 -12.86 -9.91 -14.59
CA LYS A 6 -13.78 -10.46 -13.60
C LYS A 6 -13.11 -10.44 -12.23
N PHE A 7 -13.75 -9.81 -11.24
CA PHE A 7 -13.22 -9.68 -9.88
C PHE A 7 -13.91 -10.65 -8.92
N PHE A 8 -13.11 -11.33 -8.09
CA PHE A 8 -13.56 -12.17 -6.99
C PHE A 8 -13.06 -11.57 -5.68
N PHE A 9 -13.94 -10.96 -4.90
CA PHE A 9 -13.59 -10.38 -3.60
C PHE A 9 -13.64 -11.45 -2.51
N LYS A 10 -12.60 -11.50 -1.66
CA LYS A 10 -12.48 -12.45 -0.55
C LYS A 10 -12.14 -11.71 0.72
N ASN A 11 -12.89 -11.99 1.79
CA ASN A 11 -12.58 -11.55 3.14
C ASN A 11 -11.76 -12.62 3.89
N LYS A 12 -11.32 -12.31 5.13
CA LYS A 12 -10.49 -13.21 5.96
C LYS A 12 -11.13 -14.59 6.20
N LYS A 13 -12.46 -14.68 6.32
CA LYS A 13 -13.17 -15.96 6.53
C LYS A 13 -13.15 -16.83 5.27
N GLN A 14 -13.14 -16.22 4.10
CA GLN A 14 -13.17 -16.90 2.80
C GLN A 14 -11.77 -17.25 2.27
N LEU A 15 -10.76 -16.43 2.59
CA LEU A 15 -9.36 -16.64 2.22
C LEU A 15 -8.48 -16.21 3.38
N ASN A 16 -7.89 -17.17 4.08
CA ASN A 16 -6.91 -16.93 5.12
C ASN A 16 -5.49 -16.99 4.54
N ILE A 17 -4.80 -15.85 4.45
CA ILE A 17 -3.45 -15.76 3.90
C ILE A 17 -2.37 -16.45 4.76
N LEU A 18 -2.66 -16.75 6.03
CA LEU A 18 -1.78 -17.54 6.90
C LEU A 18 -1.90 -19.05 6.66
N SER A 19 -2.91 -19.50 5.93
CA SER A 19 -3.13 -20.91 5.59
C SER A 19 -2.81 -21.18 4.13
N PRO A 20 -1.69 -21.85 3.80
CA PRO A 20 -1.39 -22.26 2.44
C PRO A 20 -2.51 -23.10 1.81
N LYS A 21 -3.16 -23.97 2.59
CA LYS A 21 -4.31 -24.77 2.12
C LYS A 21 -5.48 -23.88 1.67
N SER A 22 -5.79 -22.82 2.45
CA SER A 22 -6.84 -21.86 2.08
C SER A 22 -6.51 -21.11 0.80
N ILE A 23 -5.25 -20.73 0.60
CA ILE A 23 -4.80 -20.04 -0.61
C ILE A 23 -4.93 -20.97 -1.83
N GLU A 24 -4.39 -22.20 -1.76
CA GLU A 24 -4.44 -23.15 -2.87
C GLU A 24 -5.88 -23.57 -3.22
N PHE A 25 -6.75 -23.76 -2.23
CA PHE A 25 -8.18 -24.00 -2.45
C PHE A 25 -8.83 -22.90 -3.28
N ASN A 26 -8.57 -21.60 -2.91
CA ASN A 26 -9.13 -20.49 -3.63
C ASN A 26 -8.53 -20.34 -5.05
N ILE A 27 -7.23 -20.58 -5.21
CA ILE A 27 -6.58 -20.57 -6.53
C ILE A 27 -7.19 -21.67 -7.44
N GLY A 28 -7.33 -22.89 -6.94
CA GLY A 28 -7.93 -24.00 -7.70
C GLY A 28 -9.39 -23.71 -8.10
N ARG A 29 -10.17 -23.11 -7.17
CA ARG A 29 -11.58 -22.79 -7.41
C ARG A 29 -11.79 -21.66 -8.41
N TYR A 30 -11.00 -20.58 -8.33
CA TYR A 30 -11.23 -19.35 -9.10
C TYR A 30 -10.28 -19.18 -10.28
N LYS A 31 -9.18 -19.93 -10.34
CA LYS A 31 -8.15 -19.91 -11.38
C LYS A 31 -7.77 -18.48 -11.81
N PRO A 32 -7.36 -17.61 -10.87
CA PRO A 32 -7.12 -16.21 -11.17
C PRO A 32 -5.83 -16.05 -12.00
N ASN A 33 -5.82 -15.10 -12.94
CA ASN A 33 -4.59 -14.68 -13.62
C ASN A 33 -3.79 -13.66 -12.79
N ILE A 34 -4.47 -12.92 -11.92
CA ILE A 34 -3.89 -11.87 -11.09
C ILE A 34 -4.46 -11.97 -9.68
N ILE A 35 -3.60 -11.92 -8.68
CA ILE A 35 -4.00 -11.73 -7.28
C ILE A 35 -3.68 -10.28 -6.87
N LEU A 36 -4.74 -9.53 -6.53
CA LEU A 36 -4.62 -8.20 -5.93
C LEU A 36 -4.55 -8.36 -4.41
N HIS A 37 -3.34 -8.22 -3.87
CA HIS A 37 -3.08 -8.41 -2.44
C HIS A 37 -3.24 -7.10 -1.66
N LEU A 38 -4.41 -6.93 -1.04
CA LEU A 38 -4.77 -5.82 -0.16
C LEU A 38 -4.83 -6.24 1.31
N ALA A 39 -4.81 -7.56 1.57
CA ALA A 39 -4.88 -8.08 2.93
C ALA A 39 -3.62 -7.74 3.73
N GLY A 40 -3.77 -7.56 5.03
CA GLY A 40 -2.70 -7.26 5.95
C GLY A 40 -3.18 -6.39 7.10
N LEU A 41 -2.32 -6.24 8.10
CA LEU A 41 -2.53 -5.33 9.21
C LEU A 41 -2.08 -3.93 8.82
N SER A 42 -2.96 -2.93 8.91
CA SER A 42 -2.62 -1.53 8.65
C SER A 42 -3.09 -0.59 9.76
N ARG A 43 -4.13 -0.98 10.51
CA ARG A 43 -4.71 -0.20 11.60
C ARG A 43 -5.28 -1.10 12.69
N PRO A 44 -5.30 -0.62 13.95
CA PRO A 44 -4.65 0.60 14.42
C PRO A 44 -3.12 0.51 14.34
N MET A 45 -2.43 1.63 14.11
CA MET A 45 -0.96 1.66 13.94
C MET A 45 -0.22 1.14 15.19
N SER A 46 -0.77 1.36 16.38
CA SER A 46 -0.20 0.91 17.66
C SER A 46 -0.03 -0.62 17.74
N VAL A 47 -0.84 -1.40 17.03
CA VAL A 47 -0.71 -2.88 17.05
C VAL A 47 0.63 -3.34 16.49
N HIS A 48 1.25 -2.57 15.58
CA HIS A 48 2.58 -2.91 15.07
C HIS A 48 3.69 -2.79 16.14
N ASP A 49 3.42 -2.06 17.22
CA ASP A 49 4.34 -1.88 18.35
C ASP A 49 3.98 -2.80 19.53
N THR A 50 2.68 -3.03 19.77
CA THR A 50 2.19 -3.81 20.91
C THR A 50 2.05 -5.31 20.64
N ASP A 51 1.91 -5.70 19.37
CA ASP A 51 1.78 -7.10 18.92
C ASP A 51 2.59 -7.31 17.63
N ILE A 52 3.91 -7.38 17.79
CA ILE A 52 4.85 -7.54 16.68
C ILE A 52 4.60 -8.86 15.94
N ASN A 53 4.26 -9.94 16.65
CA ASN A 53 3.99 -11.24 16.03
C ASN A 53 2.82 -11.16 15.04
N LYS A 54 1.73 -10.52 15.43
CA LYS A 54 0.59 -10.31 14.54
C LYS A 54 0.94 -9.47 13.31
N SER A 55 1.82 -8.47 13.49
CA SER A 55 2.33 -7.65 12.38
C SER A 55 3.17 -8.48 11.41
N ILE A 56 4.08 -9.31 11.93
CA ILE A 56 4.92 -10.23 11.15
C ILE A 56 4.04 -11.24 10.42
N ASP A 57 3.16 -11.93 11.14
CA ASP A 57 2.31 -12.98 10.57
C ASP A 57 1.47 -12.45 9.41
N LEU A 58 0.70 -11.39 9.64
CA LEU A 58 -0.22 -10.90 8.63
C LEU A 58 0.47 -10.19 7.47
N ASN A 59 1.50 -9.38 7.74
CA ASN A 59 2.11 -8.58 6.69
C ASN A 59 3.25 -9.31 5.97
N ILE A 60 4.07 -10.10 6.68
CA ILE A 60 5.24 -10.76 6.08
C ILE A 60 4.92 -12.21 5.72
N ILE A 61 4.51 -13.03 6.70
CA ILE A 61 4.27 -14.47 6.47
C ILE A 61 3.08 -14.67 5.52
N GLY A 62 1.96 -13.96 5.74
CA GLY A 62 0.80 -14.02 4.85
C GLY A 62 1.13 -13.63 3.42
N THR A 63 1.94 -12.56 3.23
CA THR A 63 2.42 -12.16 1.90
C THR A 63 3.35 -13.22 1.30
N SER A 64 4.25 -13.80 2.10
CA SER A 64 5.16 -14.86 1.67
C SER A 64 4.40 -16.09 1.16
N ASN A 65 3.34 -16.51 1.86
CA ASN A 65 2.50 -17.62 1.45
C ASN A 65 1.82 -17.34 0.09
N LEU A 66 1.29 -16.12 -0.10
CA LEU A 66 0.70 -15.72 -1.38
C LEU A 66 1.73 -15.70 -2.51
N VAL A 67 2.94 -15.17 -2.28
CA VAL A 67 4.01 -15.14 -3.30
C VAL A 67 4.42 -16.54 -3.71
N LYS A 68 4.62 -17.46 -2.73
CA LYS A 68 4.92 -18.86 -3.01
C LYS A 68 3.86 -19.52 -3.89
N SER A 69 2.57 -19.30 -3.56
CA SER A 69 1.45 -19.84 -4.34
C SER A 69 1.37 -19.19 -5.73
N CYS A 70 1.55 -17.88 -5.85
CA CYS A 70 1.60 -17.18 -7.13
C CYS A 70 2.74 -17.71 -8.03
N ASN A 71 3.93 -17.95 -7.46
CA ASN A 71 5.06 -18.48 -8.20
C ASN A 71 4.79 -19.89 -8.74
N ARG A 72 4.29 -20.81 -7.89
CA ARG A 72 3.93 -22.19 -8.30
C ARG A 72 2.89 -22.22 -9.42
N ASN A 73 1.88 -21.34 -9.34
CA ASN A 73 0.75 -21.30 -10.27
C ASN A 73 0.95 -20.28 -11.41
N LYS A 74 2.12 -19.64 -11.53
CA LYS A 74 2.45 -18.59 -12.54
C LYS A 74 1.49 -17.40 -12.55
N ILE A 75 0.85 -17.09 -11.41
CA ILE A 75 -0.12 -16.03 -11.24
C ILE A 75 0.59 -14.72 -10.94
N LYS A 76 0.18 -13.63 -11.59
CA LYS A 76 0.68 -12.30 -11.26
C LYS A 76 0.21 -11.85 -9.88
N ILE A 77 1.12 -11.25 -9.07
CA ILE A 77 0.74 -10.61 -7.82
C ILE A 77 0.89 -9.09 -7.91
N ILE A 78 -0.12 -8.37 -7.44
CA ILE A 78 -0.08 -6.92 -7.25
C ILE A 78 -0.21 -6.65 -5.75
N PHE A 79 0.85 -6.15 -5.15
CA PHE A 79 0.94 -5.90 -3.72
C PHE A 79 0.83 -4.41 -3.41
N PHE A 80 -0.12 -4.04 -2.56
CA PHE A 80 -0.23 -2.68 -2.05
C PHE A 80 0.66 -2.48 -0.83
N SER A 81 1.75 -1.79 -1.05
CA SER A 81 2.67 -1.28 -0.04
C SER A 81 2.31 0.17 0.35
N THR A 82 3.23 0.88 0.94
CA THR A 82 3.02 2.19 1.56
C THR A 82 4.18 3.14 1.27
N SER A 83 3.91 4.45 1.32
CA SER A 83 4.96 5.49 1.35
C SER A 83 5.82 5.45 2.62
N TYR A 84 5.38 4.74 3.67
CA TYR A 84 6.10 4.64 4.95
C TYR A 84 7.36 3.76 4.88
N VAL A 85 7.62 3.12 3.75
CA VAL A 85 8.92 2.46 3.49
C VAL A 85 10.05 3.46 3.28
N TYR A 86 9.74 4.70 2.93
CA TYR A 86 10.73 5.77 2.78
C TYR A 86 11.05 6.45 4.12
N PRO A 87 12.29 6.96 4.31
CA PRO A 87 12.71 7.55 5.58
C PRO A 87 12.05 8.89 5.93
N GLY A 88 11.40 9.56 4.98
CA GLY A 88 10.68 10.81 5.22
C GLY A 88 11.54 12.05 5.50
N LYS A 89 12.85 12.01 5.19
CA LYS A 89 13.81 13.10 5.46
C LYS A 89 13.91 14.10 4.31
N LYS A 90 14.07 13.63 3.05
CA LYS A 90 14.28 14.49 1.87
C LYS A 90 13.01 14.84 1.10
N GLY A 91 12.02 13.95 1.09
CA GLY A 91 10.83 14.06 0.23
C GLY A 91 11.12 13.72 -1.24
N ASN A 92 10.09 13.82 -2.08
CA ASN A 92 10.15 13.55 -3.53
C ASN A 92 10.82 12.20 -3.87
N TYR A 93 10.53 11.17 -3.08
CA TYR A 93 11.15 9.83 -3.20
C TYR A 93 10.75 9.14 -4.50
N LYS A 94 11.74 8.72 -5.29
CA LYS A 94 11.58 7.88 -6.47
C LYS A 94 11.48 6.41 -6.06
N GLU A 95 11.00 5.54 -6.96
CA GLU A 95 10.84 4.11 -6.71
C GLU A 95 12.15 3.38 -6.42
N ASN A 96 13.26 3.86 -6.96
CA ASN A 96 14.60 3.31 -6.77
C ASN A 96 15.42 4.00 -5.65
N ASP A 97 14.83 4.96 -4.94
CA ASP A 97 15.51 5.57 -3.79
C ASP A 97 15.62 4.55 -2.65
N PRO A 98 16.69 4.65 -1.82
CA PRO A 98 16.83 3.81 -0.63
C PRO A 98 15.62 3.88 0.28
N VAL A 99 15.19 2.72 0.78
CA VAL A 99 14.08 2.58 1.72
C VAL A 99 14.62 2.34 3.13
N MET A 100 14.04 3.05 4.10
CA MET A 100 14.35 2.93 5.52
C MET A 100 13.13 3.40 6.31
N PRO A 101 12.24 2.48 6.65
CA PRO A 101 11.03 2.79 7.41
C PRO A 101 11.35 3.46 8.75
N TRP A 102 10.50 4.37 9.17
CA TRP A 102 10.62 5.10 10.42
C TRP A 102 9.71 4.54 11.53
N ASN A 103 8.90 3.52 11.24
CA ASN A 103 8.04 2.83 12.21
C ASN A 103 7.84 1.35 11.86
N ASN A 104 7.33 0.57 12.82
CA ASN A 104 7.14 -0.87 12.67
C ASN A 104 6.15 -1.24 11.57
N TYR A 105 5.11 -0.45 11.32
CA TYR A 105 4.23 -0.65 10.15
C TYR A 105 5.03 -0.60 8.84
N GLY A 106 5.83 0.42 8.66
CA GLY A 106 6.68 0.55 7.47
C GLY A 106 7.64 -0.63 7.32
N TRP A 107 8.25 -1.08 8.41
CA TRP A 107 9.14 -2.26 8.43
C TRP A 107 8.41 -3.54 8.03
N SER A 108 7.20 -3.78 8.55
CA SER A 108 6.39 -4.95 8.17
C SER A 108 6.00 -4.93 6.69
N LYS A 109 5.72 -3.75 6.13
CA LYS A 109 5.43 -3.60 4.70
C LYS A 109 6.68 -3.76 3.83
N LEU A 110 7.84 -3.27 4.30
CA LEU A 110 9.11 -3.47 3.60
C LEU A 110 9.54 -4.94 3.59
N GLY A 111 9.38 -5.66 4.71
CA GLY A 111 9.60 -7.10 4.76
C GLY A 111 8.74 -7.87 3.76
N ALA A 112 7.47 -7.47 3.59
CA ALA A 112 6.60 -8.00 2.55
C ALA A 112 7.07 -7.63 1.13
N GLU A 113 7.50 -6.38 0.90
CA GLU A 113 8.07 -5.97 -0.41
C GLU A 113 9.28 -6.82 -0.80
N SER A 114 10.16 -7.16 0.15
CA SER A 114 11.35 -7.96 -0.12
C SER A 114 10.99 -9.32 -0.73
N VAL A 115 9.97 -9.99 -0.18
CA VAL A 115 9.49 -11.27 -0.72
C VAL A 115 8.81 -11.08 -2.09
N VAL A 116 8.00 -10.05 -2.27
CA VAL A 116 7.31 -9.79 -3.53
C VAL A 116 8.31 -9.47 -4.65
N GLN A 117 9.40 -8.76 -4.36
CA GLN A 117 10.45 -8.41 -5.33
C GLN A 117 11.20 -9.63 -5.86
N MET A 118 11.30 -10.73 -5.09
CA MET A 118 11.90 -11.99 -5.56
C MET A 118 11.11 -12.62 -6.72
N TYR A 119 9.82 -12.29 -6.86
CA TYR A 119 8.96 -12.81 -7.91
C TYR A 119 8.81 -11.83 -9.07
N LYS A 120 9.43 -12.15 -10.23
CA LYS A 120 9.46 -11.26 -11.41
C LYS A 120 8.08 -10.90 -11.98
N ASN A 121 7.05 -11.76 -11.78
CA ASN A 121 5.68 -11.47 -12.21
C ASN A 121 4.88 -10.72 -11.15
N SER A 122 5.45 -9.66 -10.62
CA SER A 122 4.88 -8.85 -9.54
C SER A 122 4.80 -7.36 -9.88
N LEU A 123 3.89 -6.67 -9.21
CA LEU A 123 3.83 -5.22 -9.13
C LEU A 123 3.69 -4.80 -7.67
N ILE A 124 4.57 -3.93 -7.21
CA ILE A 124 4.48 -3.29 -5.89
C ILE A 124 3.96 -1.87 -6.08
N VAL A 125 2.88 -1.55 -5.39
CA VAL A 125 2.27 -0.22 -5.38
C VAL A 125 2.56 0.44 -4.05
N ARG A 126 3.53 1.36 -4.00
CA ARG A 126 3.76 2.20 -2.81
C ARG A 126 2.76 3.33 -2.80
N ALA A 127 1.69 3.17 -2.03
CA ALA A 127 0.58 4.10 -2.00
C ALA A 127 0.61 5.02 -0.78
N CYS A 128 0.26 6.30 -0.99
CA CYS A 128 -0.06 7.23 0.08
C CYS A 128 -1.56 7.52 0.06
N MET A 129 -2.36 6.60 0.59
CA MET A 129 -3.82 6.63 0.46
C MET A 129 -4.54 6.89 1.78
N THR A 130 -5.75 7.42 1.69
CA THR A 130 -6.63 7.68 2.82
C THR A 130 -8.10 7.50 2.45
N GLU A 131 -8.95 7.38 3.46
CA GLU A 131 -10.41 7.28 3.31
C GLU A 131 -11.04 8.63 2.97
N LYS A 132 -12.24 8.55 2.37
CA LYS A 132 -13.14 9.68 2.18
C LYS A 132 -14.44 9.39 2.93
N PRO A 133 -14.88 10.30 3.85
CA PRO A 133 -14.25 11.56 4.25
C PRO A 133 -12.94 11.34 5.02
N PHE A 134 -12.12 12.39 5.13
CA PHE A 134 -10.91 12.36 5.97
C PHE A 134 -11.32 12.29 7.44
N ILE A 135 -11.07 11.14 8.09
CA ILE A 135 -11.67 10.77 9.38
C ILE A 135 -10.95 11.34 10.61
N HIS A 136 -9.71 11.81 10.44
CA HIS A 136 -8.93 12.29 11.59
C HIS A 136 -9.39 13.66 12.06
N LYS A 137 -9.36 13.89 13.39
CA LYS A 137 -9.70 15.19 14.02
C LYS A 137 -8.61 16.24 13.82
N PHE A 138 -7.36 15.81 13.63
CA PHE A 138 -6.18 16.67 13.50
C PHE A 138 -5.41 16.33 12.24
N ALA A 139 -4.69 17.31 11.69
CA ALA A 139 -3.76 17.12 10.58
C ALA A 139 -2.50 17.98 10.74
N TYR A 140 -1.35 17.38 10.39
CA TYR A 140 -0.06 18.04 10.52
C TYR A 140 0.17 19.10 9.43
N SER A 141 0.53 20.31 9.85
CA SER A 141 0.78 21.42 8.92
C SER A 141 2.22 21.47 8.41
N ASN A 142 3.16 20.86 9.15
CA ASN A 142 4.58 20.82 8.83
C ASN A 142 5.06 19.46 8.26
N VAL A 143 4.13 18.54 7.99
CA VAL A 143 4.41 17.24 7.35
C VAL A 143 3.88 17.26 5.93
N LYS A 144 4.76 17.13 4.92
CA LYS A 144 4.40 16.98 3.51
C LYS A 144 4.14 15.53 3.15
N SER A 145 3.09 15.28 2.37
CA SER A 145 2.72 13.95 1.89
C SER A 145 1.94 14.05 0.57
N ASN A 146 1.67 12.91 -0.09
CA ASN A 146 0.90 12.82 -1.35
C ASN A 146 -0.44 12.13 -1.13
N PHE A 147 -1.24 12.46 -0.14
CA PHE A 147 -2.50 11.78 0.08
C PHE A 147 -3.39 11.76 -1.16
N ILE A 148 -3.94 10.59 -1.46
CA ILE A 148 -4.95 10.34 -2.48
C ILE A 148 -6.06 9.48 -1.87
N PHE A 149 -7.31 9.69 -2.28
CA PHE A 149 -8.42 8.85 -1.83
C PHE A 149 -8.45 7.50 -2.55
N HIS A 150 -8.95 6.47 -1.87
CA HIS A 150 -9.07 5.12 -2.43
C HIS A 150 -9.79 5.10 -3.79
N ASP A 151 -10.88 5.86 -3.94
CA ASP A 151 -11.64 5.95 -5.19
C ASP A 151 -10.81 6.44 -6.37
N ASN A 152 -9.88 7.38 -6.11
CA ASN A 152 -9.00 7.89 -7.15
C ASN A 152 -7.93 6.87 -7.55
N ILE A 153 -7.47 6.03 -6.60
CA ILE A 153 -6.58 4.90 -6.92
C ILE A 153 -7.34 3.89 -7.79
N ALA A 154 -8.58 3.56 -7.45
CA ALA A 154 -9.40 2.63 -8.22
C ALA A 154 -9.55 3.07 -9.68
N LYS A 155 -9.73 4.38 -9.94
CA LYS A 155 -9.83 4.94 -11.31
C LYS A 155 -8.56 4.75 -12.15
N ILE A 156 -7.37 4.79 -11.53
CA ILE A 156 -6.09 4.64 -12.23
C ILE A 156 -5.58 3.20 -12.24
N PHE A 157 -6.15 2.33 -11.39
CA PHE A 157 -5.67 0.98 -11.17
C PHE A 157 -5.60 0.15 -12.46
N LEU A 158 -6.63 0.22 -13.30
CA LEU A 158 -6.65 -0.53 -14.56
C LEU A 158 -5.53 -0.13 -15.53
N LYS A 159 -5.02 1.10 -15.46
CA LYS A 159 -3.88 1.56 -16.28
C LYS A 159 -2.55 0.95 -15.85
N ILE A 160 -2.47 0.48 -14.61
CA ILE A 160 -1.23 -0.09 -14.05
C ILE A 160 -1.28 -1.61 -13.87
N ILE A 161 -2.45 -2.25 -14.00
CA ILE A 161 -2.66 -3.66 -13.67
C ILE A 161 -1.69 -4.61 -14.40
N ASN A 162 -1.30 -4.26 -15.63
CA ASN A 162 -0.35 -5.03 -16.45
C ASN A 162 1.13 -4.63 -16.25
N LYS A 163 1.42 -3.59 -15.45
CA LYS A 163 2.79 -3.15 -15.18
C LYS A 163 3.48 -4.09 -14.18
N LYS A 164 4.82 -4.08 -14.18
CA LYS A 164 5.68 -4.85 -13.25
C LYS A 164 6.64 -3.91 -12.51
N GLY A 165 7.26 -4.42 -11.45
CA GLY A 165 8.22 -3.68 -10.62
C GLY A 165 7.53 -2.81 -9.58
N ILE A 166 8.03 -1.60 -9.34
CA ILE A 166 7.54 -0.70 -8.27
C ILE A 166 6.95 0.55 -8.90
N ILE A 167 5.81 1.00 -8.38
CA ILE A 167 5.15 2.27 -8.78
C ILE A 167 4.71 3.02 -7.52
N ASN A 168 5.11 4.29 -7.42
CA ASN A 168 4.59 5.23 -6.41
C ASN A 168 3.23 5.76 -6.85
N ILE A 169 2.23 5.71 -5.96
CA ILE A 169 0.89 6.26 -6.19
C ILE A 169 0.51 7.23 -5.08
N GLY A 170 0.11 8.42 -5.48
CA GLY A 170 -0.33 9.46 -4.57
C GLY A 170 -0.95 10.64 -5.30
N GLY A 171 -1.38 11.63 -4.53
CA GLY A 171 -1.89 12.90 -5.01
C GLY A 171 -0.82 13.98 -5.09
N LYS A 172 -1.24 15.23 -5.14
CA LYS A 172 -0.35 16.40 -5.11
C LYS A 172 0.43 16.44 -3.79
N SER A 173 1.75 16.69 -3.86
CA SER A 173 2.58 16.96 -2.68
C SER A 173 2.13 18.25 -1.99
N GLN A 174 1.74 18.16 -0.73
CA GLN A 174 1.32 19.28 0.11
C GLN A 174 1.32 18.86 1.58
N SER A 175 1.17 19.83 2.52
CA SER A 175 1.02 19.45 3.92
C SER A 175 -0.27 18.65 4.15
N ILE A 176 -0.24 17.72 5.11
CA ILE A 176 -1.41 16.90 5.46
C ILE A 176 -2.59 17.80 5.83
N TYR A 177 -2.32 18.89 6.58
CA TYR A 177 -3.36 19.86 6.93
C TYR A 177 -3.98 20.55 5.71
N LYS A 178 -3.16 20.98 4.72
CA LYS A 178 -3.67 21.61 3.50
C LYS A 178 -4.55 20.63 2.70
N PHE A 179 -4.16 19.35 2.64
CA PHE A 179 -4.98 18.32 2.02
C PHE A 179 -6.31 18.13 2.77
N ALA A 180 -6.25 17.88 4.09
CA ALA A 180 -7.41 17.57 4.89
C ALA A 180 -8.43 18.72 4.96
N LYS A 181 -7.96 19.99 5.07
CA LYS A 181 -8.81 21.18 5.15
C LYS A 181 -9.72 21.37 3.94
N LYS A 182 -9.34 20.86 2.75
CA LYS A 182 -10.20 20.89 1.56
C LYS A 182 -11.46 20.04 1.70
N TYR A 183 -11.39 18.97 2.48
CA TYR A 183 -12.46 17.97 2.58
C TYR A 183 -13.13 17.94 3.96
N ASN A 184 -12.48 18.51 4.97
CA ASN A 184 -13.02 18.68 6.31
C ASN A 184 -12.68 20.08 6.86
N LYS A 185 -13.63 21.01 6.77
CA LYS A 185 -13.46 22.39 7.25
C LYS A 185 -13.22 22.48 8.76
N LYS A 186 -13.68 21.47 9.54
CA LYS A 186 -13.55 21.42 11.02
C LYS A 186 -12.21 20.82 11.49
N ILE A 187 -11.33 20.39 10.56
CA ILE A 187 -10.03 19.79 10.90
C ILE A 187 -9.16 20.75 11.70
N LYS A 188 -8.61 20.27 12.82
CA LYS A 188 -7.72 21.07 13.65
C LYS A 188 -6.28 20.91 13.19
N LYS A 189 -5.54 22.02 13.18
CA LYS A 189 -4.11 22.07 12.83
C LYS A 189 -3.29 21.47 13.96
N LYS A 190 -2.30 20.62 13.62
CA LYS A 190 -1.28 20.10 14.53
C LYS A 190 0.10 20.30 13.91
N VAL A 191 1.14 20.43 14.75
CA VAL A 191 2.54 20.49 14.34
C VAL A 191 3.23 19.22 14.87
N SER A 192 3.90 18.49 13.98
CA SER A 192 4.72 17.34 14.38
C SER A 192 6.00 17.85 15.06
N LYS A 193 6.27 17.34 16.27
CA LYS A 193 7.47 17.62 17.07
C LYS A 193 8.53 16.51 16.90
N GLY A 194 8.34 15.57 15.95
CA GLY A 194 9.25 14.44 15.70
C GLY A 194 8.50 13.12 15.53
N GLU A 195 7.22 13.05 15.96
CA GLU A 195 6.43 11.82 15.86
C GLU A 195 6.12 11.39 14.40
N PHE A 196 6.27 12.33 13.45
CA PHE A 196 6.18 12.04 12.01
C PHE A 196 7.32 12.74 11.26
N PRO A 197 7.96 12.05 10.29
CA PRO A 197 8.94 12.68 9.39
C PRO A 197 8.31 13.81 8.59
N LYS A 198 9.08 14.88 8.35
CA LYS A 198 8.53 16.12 7.77
C LYS A 198 8.31 16.05 6.26
N LYS A 199 9.04 15.21 5.53
CA LYS A 199 9.05 15.18 4.05
C LYS A 199 8.82 13.77 3.52
N MET A 200 7.56 13.32 3.54
CA MET A 200 7.14 11.95 3.20
C MET A 200 6.62 11.82 1.76
N ASP A 201 6.65 12.90 1.00
CA ASP A 201 6.11 12.93 -0.35
C ASP A 201 6.97 12.14 -1.33
N MET A 202 6.31 11.50 -2.27
CA MET A 202 6.89 10.66 -3.31
C MET A 202 6.95 11.39 -4.66
N ASN A 203 7.92 11.05 -5.50
CA ASN A 203 7.94 11.40 -6.90
C ASN A 203 6.94 10.53 -7.67
N LEU A 204 6.10 11.16 -8.47
CA LEU A 204 5.04 10.48 -9.22
C LEU A 204 5.27 10.52 -10.74
N ASN A 205 6.47 10.85 -11.20
CA ASN A 205 6.75 10.99 -12.62
C ASN A 205 6.57 9.68 -13.39
N LYS A 206 6.95 8.55 -12.78
CA LYS A 206 6.71 7.22 -13.36
C LYS A 206 5.23 6.95 -13.57
N LEU A 207 4.41 7.19 -12.53
CA LEU A 207 2.95 7.06 -12.64
C LEU A 207 2.38 7.97 -13.73
N LYS A 208 2.77 9.25 -13.74
CA LYS A 208 2.27 10.23 -14.73
C LYS A 208 2.54 9.79 -16.18
N LYS A 209 3.71 9.19 -16.45
CA LYS A 209 4.03 8.65 -17.79
C LYS A 209 3.15 7.47 -18.18
N ILE A 210 2.63 6.69 -17.21
CA ILE A 210 1.80 5.51 -17.47
C ILE A 210 0.32 5.90 -17.68
N ILE A 211 -0.15 6.94 -16.99
CA ILE A 211 -1.58 7.30 -17.00
C ILE A 211 -1.93 8.39 -18.03
N LYS A 212 -0.91 9.00 -18.66
CA LYS A 212 -1.13 9.81 -19.85
C LYS A 212 -1.69 8.92 -20.98
#